data_655a91b70312ea411f21df8bd88f2a01
#
_entry.id   655a91b70312ea411f21df8bd88f2a01
#
_cell.length_a   1.000
_cell.length_b   1.000
_cell.length_c   1.000
_cell.angle_alpha   90.00
_cell.angle_beta   90.00
_cell.angle_gamma   90.00
#
_symmetry.space_group_name_H-M   'P 1'
#
loop_
_entity.id
_entity.type
_entity.pdbx_description
1 polymer ?
#
loop_
_entity_poly.entity_id
_entity_poly.type
_entity_poly.pdbx_seq_one_letter_code
_entity_poly.pdbx_strand_id
1 'polypeptide(L)'
;MNDLSNLNEPKTLPAIWADTRASGFTMASEPLTCSLLRTLAASKPSARFLELGSGTGLSTAWLLDGMDSGSKLTTVDNDEALLSILKRHLGTDPRLSVVCADGDEFLQSLHGKHFDFIFADTWSGKYRLLEEALNLLAPSGLYVIDDMLPQPNWPEGHAEKVANLIATLEQLKGFRVTKLSWASGVLLATKL
;
A
#
# COMPACT_ATOMS: atom_id res chain seq x y z
N MET A 1 -14.33 -22.20 3.84
CA MET A 1 -13.46 -21.49 2.88
C MET A 1 -12.10 -21.35 3.57
N ASN A 2 -11.00 -21.63 2.87
CA ASN A 2 -9.64 -21.45 3.39
C ASN A 2 -8.99 -20.31 2.60
N ASP A 3 -8.79 -19.17 3.23
CA ASP A 3 -8.37 -17.92 2.59
C ASP A 3 -6.89 -17.97 2.13
N LEU A 4 -6.08 -18.86 2.73
CA LEU A 4 -4.68 -19.06 2.35
C LEU A 4 -4.51 -20.06 1.18
N SER A 5 -5.56 -20.76 0.78
CA SER A 5 -5.46 -21.71 -0.32
C SER A 5 -5.58 -21.02 -1.69
N ASN A 6 -4.70 -21.39 -2.62
CA ASN A 6 -4.73 -20.93 -4.02
C ASN A 6 -4.61 -19.39 -4.18
N LEU A 7 -3.72 -18.76 -3.42
CA LEU A 7 -3.45 -17.32 -3.55
C LEU A 7 -2.89 -16.95 -4.93
N ASN A 8 -2.34 -17.92 -5.69
CA ASN A 8 -1.71 -17.71 -7.01
C ASN A 8 -0.70 -16.57 -6.96
N GLU A 9 0.31 -16.72 -6.13
CA GLU A 9 1.34 -15.70 -5.88
C GLU A 9 2.03 -15.24 -7.18
N PRO A 10 2.41 -13.94 -7.27
CA PRO A 10 3.22 -13.44 -8.38
C PRO A 10 4.51 -14.25 -8.55
N LYS A 11 4.92 -14.51 -9.79
CA LYS A 11 6.10 -15.35 -10.10
C LYS A 11 7.40 -14.82 -9.49
N THR A 12 7.52 -13.52 -9.27
CA THR A 12 8.68 -12.86 -8.66
C THR A 12 8.73 -13.02 -7.14
N LEU A 13 7.60 -13.33 -6.50
CA LEU A 13 7.44 -13.29 -5.05
C LEU A 13 8.42 -14.21 -4.29
N PRO A 14 8.68 -15.47 -4.69
CA PRO A 14 9.61 -16.33 -3.96
C PRO A 14 11.03 -15.75 -3.88
N ALA A 15 11.50 -15.09 -4.93
CA ALA A 15 12.82 -14.46 -4.96
C ALA A 15 12.88 -13.22 -4.07
N ILE A 16 11.83 -12.38 -4.09
CA ILE A 16 11.71 -11.21 -3.21
C ILE A 16 11.68 -11.67 -1.76
N TRP A 17 10.91 -12.71 -1.42
CA TRP A 17 10.86 -13.28 -0.06
C TRP A 17 12.22 -13.79 0.42
N ALA A 18 13.01 -14.42 -0.46
CA ALA A 18 14.35 -14.89 -0.10
C ALA A 18 15.26 -13.74 0.30
N ASP A 19 15.28 -12.66 -0.49
CA ASP A 19 16.08 -11.47 -0.21
C ASP A 19 15.53 -10.67 1.00
N THR A 20 14.23 -10.61 1.17
CA THR A 20 13.58 -9.99 2.33
C THR A 20 14.02 -10.66 3.64
N ARG A 21 13.99 -12.00 3.69
CA ARG A 21 14.48 -12.74 4.86
C ARG A 21 15.97 -12.53 5.09
N ALA A 22 16.76 -12.51 4.02
CA ALA A 22 18.20 -12.27 4.11
C ALA A 22 18.54 -10.88 4.62
N SER A 23 17.71 -9.86 4.33
CA SER A 23 17.90 -8.49 4.83
C SER A 23 17.51 -8.31 6.30
N GLY A 24 16.77 -9.26 6.88
CA GLY A 24 16.22 -9.13 8.23
C GLY A 24 15.00 -8.21 8.34
N PHE A 25 14.43 -7.77 7.22
CA PHE A 25 13.20 -6.96 7.22
C PHE A 25 11.98 -7.78 7.65
N THR A 26 11.24 -7.29 8.65
CA THR A 26 10.14 -8.02 9.32
C THR A 26 8.78 -7.33 9.22
N MET A 27 8.69 -6.19 8.55
CA MET A 27 7.46 -5.39 8.43
C MET A 27 6.82 -5.50 7.04
N ALA A 28 6.91 -6.69 6.44
CA ALA A 28 6.31 -6.94 5.13
C ALA A 28 4.80 -7.16 5.26
N SER A 29 4.01 -6.59 4.34
CA SER A 29 2.56 -6.82 4.29
C SER A 29 2.23 -8.30 4.14
N GLU A 30 1.16 -8.75 4.81
CA GLU A 30 0.74 -10.15 4.79
C GLU A 30 0.23 -10.59 3.40
N PRO A 31 0.41 -11.88 3.02
CA PRO A 31 -0.06 -12.40 1.72
C PRO A 31 -1.57 -12.20 1.49
N LEU A 32 -2.38 -12.26 2.54
CA LEU A 32 -3.83 -12.02 2.42
C LEU A 32 -4.13 -10.58 2.07
N THR A 33 -3.52 -9.59 2.75
CA THR A 33 -3.61 -8.17 2.37
C THR A 33 -3.17 -7.97 0.92
N CYS A 34 -2.03 -8.53 0.54
CA CYS A 34 -1.49 -8.43 -0.82
C CYS A 34 -2.42 -9.04 -1.88
N SER A 35 -3.06 -10.19 -1.58
CA SER A 35 -4.06 -10.82 -2.46
C SER A 35 -5.28 -9.90 -2.70
N LEU A 36 -5.73 -9.21 -1.65
CA LEU A 36 -6.80 -8.20 -1.76
C LEU A 36 -6.35 -7.03 -2.64
N LEU A 37 -5.13 -6.49 -2.41
CA LEU A 37 -4.57 -5.41 -3.23
C LEU A 37 -4.55 -5.76 -4.71
N ARG A 38 -4.10 -6.98 -5.08
CA ARG A 38 -4.12 -7.47 -6.46
C ARG A 38 -5.53 -7.46 -7.06
N THR A 39 -6.50 -7.99 -6.32
CA THR A 39 -7.88 -8.06 -6.79
C THR A 39 -8.47 -6.67 -6.99
N LEU A 40 -8.23 -5.76 -6.07
CA LEU A 40 -8.65 -4.37 -6.18
C LEU A 40 -7.94 -3.64 -7.32
N ALA A 41 -6.63 -3.89 -7.52
CA ALA A 41 -5.87 -3.33 -8.64
C ALA A 41 -6.44 -3.79 -9.99
N ALA A 42 -6.80 -5.07 -10.13
CA ALA A 42 -7.43 -5.59 -11.35
C ALA A 42 -8.78 -4.95 -11.67
N SER A 43 -9.47 -4.38 -10.68
CA SER A 43 -10.73 -3.66 -10.88
C SER A 43 -10.55 -2.21 -11.39
N LYS A 44 -9.31 -1.73 -11.52
CA LYS A 44 -8.97 -0.35 -11.91
C LYS A 44 -8.14 -0.33 -13.20
N PRO A 45 -8.75 -0.50 -14.38
CA PRO A 45 -8.01 -0.51 -15.64
C PRO A 45 -7.46 0.88 -15.98
N SER A 46 -6.26 0.91 -16.58
CA SER A 46 -5.57 2.12 -17.04
C SER A 46 -5.43 3.19 -15.94
N ALA A 47 -5.23 2.75 -14.71
CA ALA A 47 -5.24 3.58 -13.52
C ALA A 47 -3.85 4.00 -13.07
N ARG A 48 -3.82 5.08 -12.27
CA ARG A 48 -2.62 5.57 -11.59
C ARG A 48 -2.65 5.12 -10.13
N PHE A 49 -1.64 4.37 -9.76
CA PHE A 49 -1.47 3.82 -8.42
C PHE A 49 -0.36 4.55 -7.68
N LEU A 50 -0.56 4.73 -6.38
CA LEU A 50 0.45 5.20 -5.44
C LEU A 50 0.56 4.19 -4.30
N GLU A 51 1.78 3.80 -3.97
CA GLU A 51 2.10 2.99 -2.80
C GLU A 51 3.03 3.79 -1.88
N LEU A 52 2.61 3.95 -0.63
CA LEU A 52 3.36 4.62 0.43
C LEU A 52 3.88 3.56 1.40
N GLY A 53 5.20 3.31 1.37
CA GLY A 53 5.86 2.22 2.07
C GLY A 53 5.91 0.95 1.23
N SER A 54 6.95 0.79 0.41
CA SER A 54 7.14 -0.40 -0.43
C SER A 54 7.96 -1.48 0.23
N GLY A 55 8.79 -1.12 1.22
CA GLY A 55 9.76 -2.04 1.79
C GLY A 55 10.60 -2.72 0.69
N THR A 56 10.65 -4.04 0.73
CA THR A 56 11.38 -4.86 -0.24
C THR A 56 10.59 -5.14 -1.54
N GLY A 57 9.34 -4.63 -1.67
CA GLY A 57 8.53 -4.74 -2.87
C GLY A 57 7.56 -5.94 -2.90
N LEU A 58 7.25 -6.54 -1.75
CA LEU A 58 6.30 -7.66 -1.70
C LEU A 58 4.89 -7.21 -2.10
N SER A 59 4.33 -6.17 -1.48
CA SER A 59 3.04 -5.57 -1.86
C SER A 59 3.07 -5.01 -3.28
N THR A 60 4.19 -4.36 -3.66
CA THR A 60 4.42 -3.85 -5.02
C THR A 60 4.26 -4.94 -6.09
N ALA A 61 4.81 -6.16 -5.84
CA ALA A 61 4.71 -7.29 -6.77
C ALA A 61 3.25 -7.71 -6.99
N TRP A 62 2.45 -7.75 -5.95
CA TRP A 62 1.04 -8.10 -6.04
C TRP A 62 0.19 -7.01 -6.73
N LEU A 63 0.49 -5.74 -6.47
CA LEU A 63 -0.15 -4.62 -7.19
C LEU A 63 0.13 -4.73 -8.68
N LEU A 64 1.40 -4.91 -9.07
CA LEU A 64 1.79 -5.06 -10.48
C LEU A 64 1.15 -6.29 -11.16
N ASP A 65 0.99 -7.40 -10.42
CA ASP A 65 0.32 -8.61 -10.94
C ASP A 65 -1.17 -8.39 -11.21
N GLY A 66 -1.82 -7.52 -10.42
CA GLY A 66 -3.23 -7.13 -10.64
C GLY A 66 -3.45 -6.07 -11.71
N MET A 67 -2.47 -5.22 -11.94
CA MET A 67 -2.58 -4.07 -12.84
C MET A 67 -2.51 -4.48 -14.32
N ASP A 68 -3.29 -3.80 -15.16
CA ASP A 68 -3.18 -3.92 -16.62
C ASP A 68 -1.95 -3.18 -17.18
N SER A 69 -1.70 -3.34 -18.48
CA SER A 69 -0.57 -2.72 -19.17
C SER A 69 -0.68 -1.19 -19.33
N GLY A 70 -1.89 -0.64 -19.24
CA GLY A 70 -2.16 0.79 -19.32
C GLY A 70 -1.94 1.53 -18.00
N SER A 71 -1.88 0.81 -16.89
CA SER A 71 -1.72 1.36 -15.55
C SER A 71 -0.28 1.76 -15.24
N LYS A 72 -0.11 2.65 -14.25
CA LYS A 72 1.18 3.09 -13.73
C LYS A 72 1.17 3.06 -12.20
N LEU A 73 2.26 2.57 -11.60
CA LEU A 73 2.47 2.54 -10.16
C LEU A 73 3.68 3.41 -9.80
N THR A 74 3.48 4.34 -8.90
CA THR A 74 4.57 5.02 -8.20
C THR A 74 4.62 4.46 -6.78
N THR A 75 5.80 4.00 -6.35
CA THR A 75 6.04 3.54 -4.99
C THR A 75 7.14 4.34 -4.34
N VAL A 76 7.01 4.62 -3.04
CA VAL A 76 7.99 5.37 -2.25
C VAL A 76 8.33 4.65 -0.96
N ASP A 77 9.62 4.66 -0.63
CA ASP A 77 10.16 4.26 0.65
C ASP A 77 11.41 5.09 0.95
N ASN A 78 11.78 5.23 2.22
CA ASN A 78 12.97 6.00 2.61
C ASN A 78 14.22 5.13 2.81
N ASP A 79 14.10 3.81 2.73
CA ASP A 79 15.21 2.87 2.88
C ASP A 79 15.75 2.38 1.53
N GLU A 80 16.85 2.98 1.08
CA GLU A 80 17.51 2.60 -0.19
C GLU A 80 17.97 1.13 -0.19
N ALA A 81 18.30 0.53 0.96
CA ALA A 81 18.71 -0.86 1.02
C ALA A 81 17.52 -1.79 0.69
N LEU A 82 16.33 -1.50 1.23
CA LEU A 82 15.10 -2.22 0.89
C LEU A 82 14.71 -1.99 -0.56
N LEU A 83 14.77 -0.74 -1.02
CA LEU A 83 14.48 -0.39 -2.41
C LEU A 83 15.44 -1.04 -3.41
N SER A 84 16.68 -1.34 -3.02
CA SER A 84 17.61 -2.07 -3.88
C SER A 84 17.13 -3.50 -4.17
N ILE A 85 16.47 -4.15 -3.20
CA ILE A 85 15.84 -5.46 -3.37
C ILE A 85 14.66 -5.34 -4.33
N LEU A 86 13.76 -4.38 -4.08
CA LEU A 86 12.62 -4.11 -4.96
C LEU A 86 13.08 -3.87 -6.40
N LYS A 87 14.04 -2.97 -6.62
CA LYS A 87 14.56 -2.62 -7.95
C LYS A 87 15.19 -3.83 -8.66
N ARG A 88 15.86 -4.71 -7.92
CA ARG A 88 16.47 -5.94 -8.47
C ARG A 88 15.43 -6.85 -9.12
N HIS A 89 14.28 -7.02 -8.50
CA HIS A 89 13.26 -7.96 -8.92
C HIS A 89 12.15 -7.35 -9.79
N LEU A 90 11.83 -6.09 -9.59
CA LEU A 90 10.70 -5.42 -10.21
C LEU A 90 11.09 -4.21 -11.08
N GLY A 91 12.31 -3.71 -10.97
CA GLY A 91 12.75 -2.46 -11.60
C GLY A 91 12.72 -2.45 -13.13
N THR A 92 12.54 -3.60 -13.78
CA THR A 92 12.39 -3.69 -15.25
C THR A 92 10.94 -3.57 -15.71
N ASP A 93 9.95 -3.54 -14.79
CA ASP A 93 8.55 -3.36 -15.16
C ASP A 93 8.31 -1.91 -15.63
N PRO A 94 7.88 -1.69 -16.90
CA PRO A 94 7.72 -0.34 -17.45
C PRO A 94 6.55 0.45 -16.83
N ARG A 95 5.74 -0.20 -15.99
CA ARG A 95 4.63 0.43 -15.27
C ARG A 95 5.08 1.02 -13.93
N LEU A 96 6.24 0.61 -13.41
CA LEU A 96 6.73 0.93 -12.08
C LEU A 96 7.69 2.13 -12.08
N SER A 97 7.45 3.06 -11.15
CA SER A 97 8.37 4.14 -10.78
C SER A 97 8.71 4.03 -9.30
N VAL A 98 9.98 3.86 -8.97
CA VAL A 98 10.48 3.68 -7.59
C VAL A 98 11.15 4.97 -7.13
N VAL A 99 10.70 5.51 -5.99
CA VAL A 99 11.22 6.75 -5.40
C VAL A 99 11.82 6.45 -4.04
N CYS A 100 13.07 6.88 -3.81
CA CYS A 100 13.67 6.89 -2.49
C CYS A 100 13.53 8.31 -1.91
N ALA A 101 12.64 8.46 -0.93
CA ALA A 101 12.38 9.75 -0.29
C ALA A 101 11.66 9.56 1.06
N ASP A 102 11.72 10.57 1.91
CA ASP A 102 10.78 10.68 3.04
C ASP A 102 9.35 10.77 2.52
N GLY A 103 8.43 10.00 3.13
CA GLY A 103 7.05 9.90 2.64
C GLY A 103 6.26 11.20 2.79
N ASP A 104 6.55 12.01 3.81
CA ASP A 104 5.87 13.29 4.02
C ASP A 104 6.34 14.32 2.97
N GLU A 105 7.65 14.41 2.72
CA GLU A 105 8.21 15.28 1.68
C GLU A 105 7.69 14.87 0.30
N PHE A 106 7.64 13.56 0.05
CA PHE A 106 7.13 13.03 -1.21
C PHE A 106 5.65 13.40 -1.42
N LEU A 107 4.78 13.18 -0.43
CA LEU A 107 3.36 13.55 -0.51
C LEU A 107 3.18 15.05 -0.81
N GLN A 108 3.95 15.90 -0.13
CA GLN A 108 3.92 17.34 -0.36
C GLN A 108 4.36 17.73 -1.78
N SER A 109 5.25 16.95 -2.40
CA SER A 109 5.70 17.19 -3.78
C SER A 109 4.66 16.86 -4.86
N LEU A 110 3.60 16.13 -4.51
CA LEU A 110 2.60 15.61 -5.45
C LEU A 110 1.43 16.58 -5.74
N HIS A 111 1.56 17.85 -5.40
CA HIS A 111 0.50 18.85 -5.65
C HIS A 111 -0.05 18.80 -7.08
N GLY A 112 -1.38 18.75 -7.21
CA GLY A 112 -2.08 18.73 -8.49
C GLY A 112 -2.03 17.38 -9.22
N LYS A 113 -1.39 16.35 -8.68
CA LYS A 113 -1.49 14.99 -9.20
C LYS A 113 -2.71 14.29 -8.62
N HIS A 114 -3.24 13.32 -9.36
CA HIS A 114 -4.34 12.49 -8.91
C HIS A 114 -4.04 11.02 -9.15
N PHE A 115 -4.52 10.17 -8.22
CA PHE A 115 -4.38 8.72 -8.26
C PHE A 115 -5.75 8.08 -8.15
N ASP A 116 -5.91 6.96 -8.85
CA ASP A 116 -7.14 6.16 -8.83
C ASP A 116 -7.12 5.13 -7.70
N PHE A 117 -5.91 4.85 -7.19
CA PHE A 117 -5.67 3.91 -6.12
C PHE A 117 -4.48 4.38 -5.28
N ILE A 118 -4.63 4.42 -3.95
CA ILE A 118 -3.54 4.68 -3.02
C ILE A 118 -3.52 3.55 -1.98
N PHE A 119 -2.37 2.91 -1.80
CA PHE A 119 -2.09 1.99 -0.71
C PHE A 119 -1.15 2.64 0.30
N ALA A 120 -1.54 2.67 1.57
CA ALA A 120 -0.78 3.28 2.66
C ALA A 120 -0.39 2.23 3.69
N ASP A 121 0.89 1.86 3.71
CA ASP A 121 1.52 0.91 4.62
C ASP A 121 2.73 1.52 5.32
N THR A 122 2.65 2.81 5.61
CA THR A 122 3.63 3.59 6.38
C THR A 122 2.92 4.68 7.16
N TRP A 123 3.66 5.50 7.93
CA TRP A 123 3.06 6.57 8.71
C TRP A 123 2.58 7.75 7.86
N SER A 124 3.27 8.03 6.78
CA SER A 124 2.90 9.07 5.81
C SER A 124 1.63 8.68 5.05
N GLY A 125 0.67 9.61 4.97
CA GLY A 125 -0.65 9.34 4.42
C GLY A 125 -1.60 8.60 5.37
N LYS A 126 -1.10 8.06 6.47
CA LYS A 126 -1.86 7.27 7.47
C LYS A 126 -2.04 8.08 8.76
N TYR A 127 -0.97 8.32 9.50
CA TYR A 127 -0.99 9.09 10.76
C TYR A 127 -0.48 10.52 10.58
N ARG A 128 0.19 10.80 9.48
CA ARG A 128 0.69 12.11 9.07
C ARG A 128 0.22 12.38 7.65
N LEU A 129 -0.14 13.62 7.36
CA LEU A 129 -0.57 14.07 6.02
C LEU A 129 -1.70 13.24 5.40
N LEU A 130 -2.63 12.75 6.23
CA LEU A 130 -3.78 11.97 5.78
C LEU A 130 -4.66 12.78 4.82
N GLU A 131 -4.92 14.05 5.13
CA GLU A 131 -5.75 14.93 4.31
C GLU A 131 -5.10 15.16 2.93
N GLU A 132 -3.80 15.40 2.90
CA GLU A 132 -3.02 15.56 1.67
C GLU A 132 -3.11 14.30 0.81
N ALA A 133 -2.93 13.12 1.41
CA ALA A 133 -3.04 11.85 0.68
C ALA A 133 -4.46 11.61 0.14
N LEU A 134 -5.51 11.90 0.93
CA LEU A 134 -6.90 11.78 0.48
C LEU A 134 -7.26 12.79 -0.63
N ASN A 135 -6.65 13.97 -0.61
CA ASN A 135 -6.83 14.99 -1.66
C ASN A 135 -6.21 14.56 -3.00
N LEU A 136 -5.21 13.68 -2.99
CA LEU A 136 -4.63 13.09 -4.20
C LEU A 136 -5.55 12.06 -4.87
N LEU A 137 -6.62 11.58 -4.21
CA LEU A 137 -7.53 10.63 -4.84
C LEU A 137 -8.41 11.33 -5.89
N ALA A 138 -8.50 10.71 -7.06
CA ALA A 138 -9.50 11.03 -8.06
C ALA A 138 -10.92 10.67 -7.56
N PRO A 139 -12.00 11.26 -8.11
CA PRO A 139 -13.35 10.74 -7.89
C PRO A 139 -13.43 9.24 -8.18
N SER A 140 -14.13 8.48 -7.34
CA SER A 140 -14.16 7.00 -7.36
C SER A 140 -12.80 6.33 -7.09
N GLY A 141 -11.79 7.08 -6.69
CA GLY A 141 -10.50 6.58 -6.26
C GLY A 141 -10.61 5.80 -4.96
N LEU A 142 -9.75 4.79 -4.81
CA LEU A 142 -9.71 3.88 -3.66
C LEU A 142 -8.47 4.14 -2.81
N TYR A 143 -8.68 4.34 -1.52
CA TYR A 143 -7.65 4.42 -0.49
C TYR A 143 -7.66 3.13 0.34
N VAL A 144 -6.53 2.44 0.41
CA VAL A 144 -6.38 1.19 1.17
C VAL A 144 -5.33 1.40 2.24
N ILE A 145 -5.66 1.06 3.48
CA ILE A 145 -4.77 1.20 4.65
C ILE A 145 -4.59 -0.18 5.27
N ASP A 146 -3.35 -0.57 5.53
CA ASP A 146 -2.98 -1.81 6.22
C ASP A 146 -2.70 -1.60 7.72
N ASP A 147 -2.48 -2.69 8.47
CA ASP A 147 -2.11 -2.70 9.89
C ASP A 147 -3.11 -2.00 10.81
N MET A 148 -4.40 -2.26 10.62
CA MET A 148 -5.47 -1.66 11.43
C MET A 148 -5.93 -2.55 12.60
N LEU A 149 -5.41 -3.79 12.73
CA LEU A 149 -5.60 -4.67 13.88
C LEU A 149 -4.33 -4.74 14.73
N PRO A 150 -4.45 -4.97 16.06
CA PRO A 150 -3.30 -5.03 16.95
C PRO A 150 -2.23 -6.02 16.48
N GLN A 151 -0.97 -5.56 16.40
CA GLN A 151 0.18 -6.35 16.05
C GLN A 151 1.14 -6.47 17.26
N PRO A 152 1.82 -7.62 17.44
CA PRO A 152 2.72 -7.84 18.59
C PRO A 152 3.91 -6.85 18.64
N ASN A 153 4.30 -6.29 17.51
CA ASN A 153 5.41 -5.36 17.34
C ASN A 153 5.01 -3.87 17.42
N TRP A 154 3.76 -3.56 17.72
CA TRP A 154 3.34 -2.17 17.85
C TRP A 154 4.04 -1.47 19.02
N PRO A 155 4.57 -0.27 18.82
CA PRO A 155 5.11 0.53 19.90
C PRO A 155 3.98 1.01 20.83
N GLU A 156 4.36 1.40 22.05
CA GLU A 156 3.44 1.99 23.04
C GLU A 156 2.67 3.18 22.43
N GLY A 157 1.38 3.27 22.70
CA GLY A 157 0.49 4.31 22.16
C GLY A 157 0.06 4.12 20.71
N HIS A 158 0.52 3.10 20.00
CA HIS A 158 0.13 2.88 18.61
C HIS A 158 -1.35 2.53 18.45
N ALA A 159 -1.91 1.74 19.36
CA ALA A 159 -3.32 1.38 19.36
C ALA A 159 -4.24 2.62 19.42
N GLU A 160 -3.86 3.65 20.18
CA GLU A 160 -4.60 4.91 20.25
C GLU A 160 -4.55 5.67 18.91
N LYS A 161 -3.39 5.69 18.24
CA LYS A 161 -3.27 6.30 16.90
C LYS A 161 -4.18 5.63 15.89
N VAL A 162 -4.23 4.28 15.90
CA VAL A 162 -5.14 3.52 15.04
C VAL A 162 -6.60 3.84 15.35
N ALA A 163 -7.00 3.85 16.62
CA ALA A 163 -8.37 4.19 17.01
C ALA A 163 -8.76 5.60 16.55
N ASN A 164 -7.88 6.58 16.72
CA ASN A 164 -8.09 7.96 16.27
C ASN A 164 -8.19 8.06 14.75
N LEU A 165 -7.35 7.32 14.01
CA LEU A 165 -7.42 7.26 12.55
C LEU A 165 -8.74 6.67 12.07
N ILE A 166 -9.19 5.56 12.66
CA ILE A 166 -10.49 4.95 12.34
C ILE A 166 -11.61 5.94 12.58
N ALA A 167 -11.66 6.59 13.75
CA ALA A 167 -12.68 7.56 14.08
C ALA A 167 -12.70 8.76 13.11
N THR A 168 -11.53 9.23 12.68
CA THR A 168 -11.38 10.28 11.68
C THR A 168 -11.97 9.84 10.34
N LEU A 169 -11.58 8.66 9.86
CA LEU A 169 -12.00 8.13 8.56
C LEU A 169 -13.52 7.84 8.52
N GLU A 170 -14.12 7.37 9.62
CA GLU A 170 -15.56 7.14 9.71
C GLU A 170 -16.40 8.42 9.62
N GLN A 171 -15.80 9.58 9.93
CA GLN A 171 -16.46 10.89 9.87
C GLN A 171 -16.21 11.63 8.56
N LEU A 172 -15.40 11.09 7.65
CA LEU A 172 -15.08 11.75 6.38
C LEU A 172 -16.31 11.94 5.51
N LYS A 173 -16.59 13.20 5.20
CA LYS A 173 -17.60 13.53 4.19
C LYS A 173 -17.03 13.30 2.79
N GLY A 174 -17.87 12.80 1.87
CA GLY A 174 -17.43 12.52 0.51
C GLY A 174 -16.67 11.21 0.34
N PHE A 175 -16.69 10.33 1.34
CA PHE A 175 -16.09 8.99 1.27
C PHE A 175 -17.08 7.90 1.71
N ARG A 176 -16.87 6.68 1.19
CA ARG A 176 -17.47 5.45 1.73
C ARG A 176 -16.35 4.61 2.31
N VAL A 177 -16.48 4.29 3.60
CA VAL A 177 -15.45 3.60 4.38
C VAL A 177 -15.93 2.22 4.80
N THR A 178 -15.08 1.21 4.65
CA THR A 178 -15.31 -0.17 5.11
C THR A 178 -14.09 -0.65 5.87
N LYS A 179 -14.32 -1.24 7.04
CA LYS A 179 -13.29 -1.88 7.88
C LYS A 179 -13.38 -3.39 7.68
N LEU A 180 -12.24 -4.02 7.44
CA LEU A 180 -12.11 -5.46 7.27
C LEU A 180 -11.22 -6.02 8.38
N SER A 181 -11.78 -6.93 9.21
CA SER A 181 -10.98 -7.77 10.10
C SER A 181 -10.34 -8.91 9.28
N TRP A 182 -9.44 -8.54 8.39
CA TRP A 182 -8.79 -9.39 7.39
C TRP A 182 -7.29 -9.20 7.49
N ALA A 183 -6.52 -10.30 7.59
CA ALA A 183 -5.06 -10.25 7.77
C ALA A 183 -4.66 -9.38 8.97
N SER A 184 -3.78 -8.41 8.74
CA SER A 184 -3.34 -7.36 9.68
C SER A 184 -4.42 -6.30 10.00
N GLY A 185 -5.60 -6.41 9.40
CA GLY A 185 -6.67 -5.41 9.44
C GLY A 185 -6.54 -4.38 8.33
N VAL A 186 -7.54 -4.33 7.47
CA VAL A 186 -7.55 -3.44 6.31
C VAL A 186 -8.71 -2.46 6.38
N LEU A 187 -8.45 -1.20 6.04
CA LEU A 187 -9.48 -0.19 5.86
C LEU A 187 -9.52 0.24 4.41
N LEU A 188 -10.73 0.26 3.84
CA LEU A 188 -10.99 0.74 2.48
C LEU A 188 -11.80 2.04 2.54
N ALA A 189 -11.38 3.06 1.81
CA ALA A 189 -12.13 4.29 1.64
C ALA A 189 -12.21 4.66 0.16
N THR A 190 -13.44 4.86 -0.34
CA THR A 190 -13.67 5.30 -1.73
C THR A 190 -14.18 6.73 -1.73
N LYS A 191 -13.53 7.59 -2.52
CA LYS A 191 -13.95 8.99 -2.74
C LYS A 191 -15.19 9.03 -3.63
N LEU A 192 -16.21 9.82 -3.24
CA LEU A 192 -17.46 9.99 -3.99
C LEU A 192 -17.34 11.01 -5.12
#